data_1edd08916d8ebb06959dbfab839892c6
#
_entry.id   1edd08916d8ebb06959dbfab839892c6
#
_cell.length_a   1.000
_cell.length_b   1.000
_cell.length_c   1.000
_cell.angle_alpha   90.00
_cell.angle_beta   90.00
_cell.angle_gamma   90.00
#
_symmetry.space_group_name_H-M   'P 1'
#
loop_
_entity.id
_entity.type
_entity.pdbx_description
1 polymer ?
#
loop_
_entity_poly.entity_id
_entity_poly.type
_entity_poly.pdbx_seq_one_letter_code
_entity_poly.pdbx_strand_id
1 'polypeptide(L)'
;MSPETILRKEDCEALRTAEELIVWIESVHAQFEATDATRAYARMGKGLVKPFHEEIVPLGDLARHKYLGQPHFCLRPKIGNQNYDAEIINKSSSHEHIK
;
A
#
# COMPACT_ATOMS: atom_id res chain seq x y z
N MET A 1 -0.39 -9.33 -19.93
CA MET A 1 0.02 -8.20 -19.09
C MET A 1 1.36 -8.51 -18.44
N SER A 2 2.29 -7.58 -18.48
CA SER A 2 3.59 -7.76 -17.84
C SER A 2 3.47 -7.68 -16.32
N PRO A 3 4.13 -8.55 -15.56
CA PRO A 3 4.08 -8.49 -14.09
C PRO A 3 4.51 -7.14 -13.51
N GLU A 4 5.38 -6.41 -14.18
CA GLU A 4 5.85 -5.10 -13.72
C GLU A 4 4.75 -4.05 -13.70
N THR A 5 3.62 -4.27 -14.41
CA THR A 5 2.51 -3.31 -14.44
C THR A 5 1.54 -3.49 -13.27
N ILE A 6 1.68 -4.55 -12.48
CA ILE A 6 0.81 -4.78 -11.31
C ILE A 6 0.98 -3.68 -10.27
N LEU A 7 2.23 -3.26 -10.04
CA LEU A 7 2.54 -2.18 -9.11
C LEU A 7 3.11 -0.98 -9.86
N ARG A 8 2.47 0.17 -9.69
CA ARG A 8 2.96 1.45 -10.20
C ARG A 8 3.18 2.38 -9.02
N LYS A 9 4.20 3.23 -9.10
CA LYS A 9 4.54 4.12 -8.00
C LYS A 9 3.38 5.03 -7.61
N GLU A 10 2.70 5.61 -8.58
CA GLU A 10 1.56 6.49 -8.34
C GLU A 10 0.40 5.77 -7.66
N ASP A 11 0.19 4.48 -7.98
CA ASP A 11 -0.84 3.68 -7.31
C ASP A 11 -0.41 3.34 -5.88
N CYS A 12 0.87 3.04 -5.68
CA CYS A 12 1.39 2.73 -4.36
C CYS A 12 1.29 3.92 -3.41
N GLU A 13 1.48 5.13 -3.93
CA GLU A 13 1.46 6.36 -3.12
C GLU A 13 0.13 7.10 -3.20
N ALA A 14 -0.92 6.48 -3.72
CA ALA A 14 -2.23 7.11 -3.78
C ALA A 14 -2.84 7.26 -2.39
N LEU A 15 -3.57 8.35 -2.20
CA LEU A 15 -4.29 8.59 -0.95
C LEU A 15 -5.55 7.72 -0.92
N ARG A 16 -5.72 6.93 0.14
CA ARG A 16 -6.84 6.01 0.28
C ARG A 16 -7.38 6.00 1.71
N THR A 17 -8.68 5.72 1.86
CA THR A 17 -9.21 5.37 3.18
C THR A 17 -8.67 3.99 3.58
N ALA A 18 -8.87 3.60 4.85
CA ALA A 18 -8.44 2.29 5.33
C ALA A 18 -9.05 1.16 4.50
N GLU A 19 -10.36 1.23 4.23
CA GLU A 19 -11.06 0.22 3.44
C GLU A 19 -10.50 0.14 2.02
N GLU A 20 -10.28 1.29 1.39
CA GLU A 20 -9.74 1.34 0.04
C GLU A 20 -8.32 0.78 -0.02
N LEU A 21 -7.50 1.07 0.99
CA LEU A 21 -6.13 0.56 1.05
C LEU A 21 -6.13 -0.96 1.18
N ILE A 22 -6.96 -1.51 2.07
CA ILE A 22 -7.05 -2.94 2.29
C ILE A 22 -7.52 -3.65 1.02
N VAL A 23 -8.56 -3.13 0.36
CA VAL A 23 -9.08 -3.71 -0.88
C VAL A 23 -8.02 -3.68 -1.97
N TRP A 24 -7.28 -2.57 -2.08
CA TRP A 24 -6.22 -2.47 -3.08
C TRP A 24 -5.09 -3.48 -2.82
N ILE A 25 -4.67 -3.64 -1.56
CA ILE A 25 -3.63 -4.62 -1.19
C ILE A 25 -4.11 -6.04 -1.55
N GLU A 26 -5.35 -6.38 -1.25
CA GLU A 26 -5.90 -7.69 -1.58
C GLU A 26 -5.95 -7.90 -3.10
N SER A 27 -6.32 -6.87 -3.85
CA SER A 27 -6.33 -6.91 -5.31
C SER A 27 -4.93 -7.16 -5.88
N VAL A 28 -3.91 -6.50 -5.33
CA VAL A 28 -2.52 -6.70 -5.76
C VAL A 28 -2.09 -8.14 -5.48
N HIS A 29 -2.38 -8.66 -4.28
CA HIS A 29 -2.07 -10.04 -3.95
C HIS A 29 -2.75 -11.02 -4.90
N ALA A 30 -4.02 -10.79 -5.24
CA ALA A 30 -4.75 -11.64 -6.19
C ALA A 30 -4.08 -11.63 -7.56
N GLN A 31 -3.61 -10.48 -8.02
CA GLN A 31 -2.91 -10.36 -9.29
C GLN A 31 -1.59 -11.13 -9.28
N PHE A 32 -0.84 -11.07 -8.16
CA PHE A 32 0.40 -11.84 -8.03
C PHE A 32 0.14 -13.34 -8.02
N GLU A 33 -0.99 -13.79 -7.49
CA GLU A 33 -1.34 -15.21 -7.43
C GLU A 33 -1.97 -15.74 -8.73
N ALA A 34 -2.27 -14.88 -9.69
CA ALA A 34 -3.06 -15.24 -10.87
C ALA A 34 -2.35 -16.21 -11.81
N THR A 35 -1.02 -16.12 -11.95
CA THR A 35 -0.26 -17.00 -12.84
C THR A 35 1.07 -17.40 -12.19
N ASP A 36 1.72 -18.43 -12.75
CA ASP A 36 3.04 -18.84 -12.28
C ASP A 36 4.06 -17.72 -12.48
N ALA A 37 3.98 -17.02 -13.59
CA ALA A 37 4.89 -15.91 -13.89
C ALA A 37 4.75 -14.77 -12.87
N THR A 38 3.53 -14.39 -12.52
CA THR A 38 3.31 -13.33 -11.53
C THR A 38 3.70 -13.76 -10.13
N ARG A 39 3.48 -15.02 -9.77
CA ARG A 39 3.93 -15.57 -8.48
C ARG A 39 5.46 -15.55 -8.39
N ALA A 40 6.14 -15.93 -9.45
CA ALA A 40 7.61 -15.91 -9.50
C ALA A 40 8.12 -14.46 -9.36
N TYR A 41 7.50 -13.53 -10.06
CA TYR A 41 7.87 -12.12 -9.98
C TYR A 41 7.73 -11.58 -8.54
N ALA A 42 6.63 -11.93 -7.87
CA ALA A 42 6.41 -11.51 -6.48
C ALA A 42 7.48 -12.06 -5.54
N ARG A 43 7.90 -13.31 -5.74
CA ARG A 43 8.93 -13.94 -4.91
C ARG A 43 10.33 -13.33 -5.12
N MET A 44 10.59 -12.73 -6.28
CA MET A 44 11.88 -12.11 -6.56
C MET A 44 12.13 -10.86 -5.72
N GLY A 45 11.07 -10.18 -5.29
CA GLY A 45 11.19 -9.01 -4.44
C GLY A 45 11.89 -7.82 -5.06
N LYS A 46 11.85 -7.68 -6.38
CA LYS A 46 12.51 -6.60 -7.10
C LYS A 46 11.57 -5.41 -7.31
N GLY A 47 12.18 -4.22 -7.51
CA GLY A 47 11.42 -3.00 -7.80
C GLY A 47 10.44 -2.68 -6.69
N LEU A 48 9.21 -2.37 -7.05
CA LEU A 48 8.18 -1.98 -6.09
C LEU A 48 7.64 -3.13 -5.25
N VAL A 49 7.95 -4.39 -5.60
CA VAL A 49 7.49 -5.54 -4.82
C VAL A 49 8.05 -5.50 -3.40
N LYS A 50 9.34 -5.14 -3.27
CA LYS A 50 9.97 -5.07 -1.95
C LYS A 50 9.31 -4.03 -1.04
N PRO A 51 9.19 -2.74 -1.42
CA PRO A 51 8.50 -1.78 -0.56
C PRO A 51 7.03 -2.10 -0.37
N PHE A 52 6.38 -2.75 -1.34
CA PHE A 52 4.99 -3.18 -1.16
C PHE A 52 4.87 -4.11 0.04
N HIS A 53 5.71 -5.14 0.12
CA HIS A 53 5.66 -6.11 1.22
C HIS A 53 6.19 -5.54 2.54
N GLU A 54 7.22 -4.71 2.50
CA GLU A 54 7.88 -4.23 3.71
C GLU A 54 7.24 -2.99 4.31
N GLU A 55 6.57 -2.18 3.51
CA GLU A 55 6.04 -0.88 3.94
C GLU A 55 4.53 -0.78 3.78
N ILE A 56 3.99 -1.21 2.64
CA ILE A 56 2.58 -1.02 2.33
C ILE A 56 1.69 -2.06 3.04
N VAL A 57 2.08 -3.33 3.01
CA VAL A 57 1.30 -4.37 3.70
C VAL A 57 1.22 -4.11 5.20
N PRO A 58 2.32 -3.75 5.90
CA PRO A 58 2.22 -3.36 7.30
C PRO A 58 1.33 -2.13 7.54
N LEU A 59 1.34 -1.17 6.62
CA LEU A 59 0.44 -0.02 6.73
C LEU A 59 -1.02 -0.46 6.62
N GLY A 60 -1.31 -1.45 5.77
CA GLY A 60 -2.64 -2.05 5.67
C GLY A 60 -3.08 -2.69 6.97
N ASP A 61 -2.17 -3.37 7.67
CA ASP A 61 -2.45 -3.95 8.98
C ASP A 61 -2.77 -2.86 10.00
N LEU A 62 -2.00 -1.78 10.01
CA LEU A 62 -2.27 -0.64 10.88
C LEU A 62 -3.64 -0.02 10.56
N ALA A 63 -3.95 0.12 9.27
CA ALA A 63 -5.23 0.67 8.84
C ALA A 63 -6.40 -0.19 9.33
N ARG A 64 -6.25 -1.51 9.24
CA ARG A 64 -7.28 -2.45 9.69
C ARG A 64 -7.53 -2.34 11.20
N HIS A 65 -6.47 -2.18 11.98
CA HIS A 65 -6.58 -2.13 13.44
C HIS A 65 -7.01 -0.76 13.97
N LYS A 66 -6.64 0.32 13.30
CA LYS A 66 -6.79 1.65 13.87
C LYS A 66 -7.78 2.55 13.12
N TYR A 67 -7.89 2.40 11.81
CA TYR A 67 -8.64 3.36 10.98
C TYR A 67 -9.83 2.76 10.24
N LEU A 68 -10.08 1.47 10.35
CA LEU A 68 -11.21 0.83 9.70
C LEU A 68 -12.51 1.43 10.27
N GLY A 69 -13.43 1.80 9.37
CA GLY A 69 -14.67 2.44 9.78
C GLY A 69 -14.55 3.94 10.03
N GLN A 70 -13.40 4.54 9.73
CA GLN A 70 -13.17 5.96 9.93
C GLN A 70 -12.81 6.63 8.59
N PRO A 71 -13.82 6.91 7.73
CA PRO A 71 -13.56 7.41 6.38
C PRO A 71 -12.96 8.81 6.31
N HIS A 72 -12.95 9.55 7.42
CA HIS A 72 -12.30 10.86 7.48
C HIS A 72 -10.77 10.76 7.57
N PHE A 73 -10.23 9.57 7.88
CA PHE A 73 -8.79 9.33 7.84
C PHE A 73 -8.41 8.70 6.50
N CYS A 74 -7.39 9.25 5.86
CA CYS A 74 -6.83 8.70 4.64
C CYS A 74 -5.35 8.43 4.85
N LEU A 75 -4.84 7.38 4.20
CA LEU A 75 -3.47 6.94 4.32
C LEU A 75 -2.79 6.99 2.97
N ARG A 76 -1.53 7.42 2.95
CA ARG A 76 -0.71 7.47 1.74
C ARG A 76 0.66 6.90 2.05
N PRO A 77 1.02 5.74 1.46
CA PRO A 77 2.39 5.23 1.59
C PRO A 77 3.38 6.20 0.93
N LYS A 78 4.58 6.31 1.51
CA LYS A 78 5.63 7.19 0.99
C LYS A 78 6.88 6.37 0.71
N ILE A 79 6.93 5.78 -0.48
CA ILE A 79 8.02 4.90 -0.88
C ILE A 79 9.29 5.71 -1.11
N GLY A 80 10.38 5.25 -0.51
CA GLY A 80 11.68 5.90 -0.68
C GLY A 80 11.90 7.13 0.18
N ASN A 81 10.92 7.54 0.97
CA ASN A 81 11.09 8.67 1.88
C ASN A 81 11.83 8.19 3.12
N GLN A 82 12.92 8.90 3.50
CA GLN A 82 13.73 8.52 4.65
C GLN A 82 13.20 9.06 5.97
N ASN A 83 12.26 10.00 5.94
CA ASN A 83 11.74 10.64 7.14
C ASN A 83 10.54 9.92 7.72
N TYR A 84 9.71 9.34 6.85
CA TYR A 84 8.52 8.61 7.29
C TYR A 84 8.07 7.65 6.19
N ASP A 85 7.42 6.55 6.60
CA ASP A 85 6.97 5.50 5.67
C ASP A 85 5.57 5.75 5.13
N ALA A 86 4.77 6.55 5.83
CA ALA A 86 3.40 6.82 5.43
C ALA A 86 2.93 8.16 5.97
N GLU A 87 1.88 8.66 5.32
CA GLU A 87 1.23 9.90 5.70
C GLU A 87 -0.22 9.57 6.06
N ILE A 88 -0.68 10.04 7.21
CA ILE A 88 -2.07 9.88 7.61
C ILE A 88 -2.70 11.25 7.68
N ILE A 89 -3.76 11.43 6.88
CA ILE A 89 -4.45 12.71 6.77
C ILE A 89 -5.83 12.58 7.39
N ASN A 90 -6.09 13.40 8.41
CA ASN A 90 -7.43 13.57 8.94
C ASN A 90 -8.07 14.72 8.16
N LYS A 91 -9.04 14.41 7.32
CA LYS A 91 -9.70 15.41 6.48
C LYS A 91 -10.41 16.50 7.29
N SER A 92 -10.66 16.23 8.57
CA SER A 92 -11.34 17.21 9.44
C SER A 92 -10.37 18.24 10.02
N SER A 93 -9.12 17.88 10.34
CA SER A 93 -8.28 18.80 11.09
C SER A 93 -6.76 18.62 10.95
N SER A 94 -6.22 17.43 10.99
CA SER A 94 -4.77 17.30 11.19
C SER A 94 -4.09 16.33 10.23
N HIS A 95 -2.78 16.44 10.20
CA HIS A 95 -1.90 15.73 9.28
C HIS A 95 -0.81 15.05 10.10
N GLU A 96 -0.73 13.74 10.03
CA GLU A 96 0.24 12.95 10.78
C GLU A 96 1.16 12.16 9.85
N HIS A 97 2.41 11.98 10.30
CA HIS A 97 3.40 11.19 9.58
C HIS A 97 3.79 9.97 10.42
N ILE A 98 3.94 8.81 9.76
CA ILE A 98 4.38 7.58 10.40
C ILE A 98 5.77 7.22 9.89
N LYS A 99 6.67 7.00 10.81
CA LYS A 99 8.04 6.59 10.53
C LYS A 99 8.19 5.08 10.63
#